data_6e7f94e4ac31f5af434208c4f9696373
#
_entry.id   6e7f94e4ac31f5af434208c4f9696373
#
_cell.length_a   1.000
_cell.length_b   1.000
_cell.length_c   1.000
_cell.angle_alpha   90.00
_cell.angle_beta   90.00
_cell.angle_gamma   90.00
#
_symmetry.space_group_name_H-M   'P 1'
#
loop_
_entity.id
_entity.type
_entity.pdbx_description
1 polymer ?
#
loop_
_entity_poly.entity_id
_entity_poly.type
_entity_poly.pdbx_seq_one_letter_code
_entity_poly.pdbx_strand_id
1 'polypeptide(L)'
;MNPDRRSFLRTSAIGVAGISLFGSCKNSVERTRPASGTDYTSLDAAISLPVLKKELFPEPVLIDRLELLRYRDNFICRVTSTDGAEGLSVANNDQMASLYPIFLNRLQPFFLGQDACDWESLLKEVFMFRSNYKLQNLALCVPLATIEFAVLDMLGRIAGRPMGELIGEIRNPRVAVYQADNFRGKSAAEL
;
A
#
# COMPACT_ATOMS: atom_id res chain seq x y z
N MET A 1 10.46 4.73 47.48
CA MET A 1 10.98 6.04 47.04
C MET A 1 11.30 5.91 45.53
N ASN A 2 10.48 6.50 44.70
CA ASN A 2 10.73 6.48 43.26
C ASN A 2 11.74 7.57 42.93
N PRO A 3 12.88 7.27 42.27
CA PRO A 3 13.84 8.29 41.87
C PRO A 3 13.24 9.17 40.78
N ASP A 4 13.23 10.46 41.05
CA ASP A 4 12.74 11.49 40.15
C ASP A 4 13.56 11.52 38.85
N ARG A 5 12.89 11.64 37.68
CA ARG A 5 13.50 11.70 36.34
C ARG A 5 14.61 12.79 36.23
N ARG A 6 14.54 13.82 37.04
CA ARG A 6 15.55 14.89 37.08
C ARG A 6 16.87 14.49 37.73
N SER A 7 16.82 13.54 38.70
CA SER A 7 18.04 13.03 39.35
C SER A 7 18.84 12.12 38.43
N PHE A 8 18.17 11.35 37.56
CA PHE A 8 18.81 10.49 36.57
C PHE A 8 19.67 11.29 35.57
N LEU A 9 19.15 12.42 35.07
CA LEU A 9 19.84 13.27 34.11
C LEU A 9 21.04 14.03 34.73
N ARG A 10 21.02 14.33 36.03
CA ARG A 10 22.15 14.95 36.73
C ARG A 10 23.30 13.98 36.97
N THR A 11 23.02 12.72 37.24
CA THR A 11 24.05 11.71 37.50
C THR A 11 24.76 11.28 36.20
N SER A 12 24.08 11.38 35.03
CA SER A 12 24.67 11.08 33.73
C SER A 12 25.61 12.17 33.21
N ALA A 13 25.54 13.39 33.74
CA ALA A 13 26.38 14.51 33.29
C ALA A 13 27.79 14.56 33.95
N ILE A 14 28.03 13.81 35.03
CA ILE A 14 29.31 13.83 35.77
C ILE A 14 30.27 12.71 35.32
N GLY A 15 29.78 11.76 34.51
CA GLY A 15 30.56 10.59 34.07
C GLY A 15 31.41 10.76 32.78
N VAL A 16 31.49 11.95 32.17
CA VAL A 16 32.14 12.14 30.85
C VAL A 16 33.44 12.96 30.90
N ALA A 17 33.94 13.28 32.09
CA ALA A 17 35.19 14.05 32.25
C ALA A 17 36.38 13.20 32.66
N GLY A 18 36.67 12.13 31.96
CA GLY A 18 37.88 11.36 32.26
C GLY A 18 37.93 10.03 31.52
N ILE A 19 38.36 10.05 30.28
CA ILE A 19 39.22 9.08 29.57
C ILE A 19 39.36 9.57 28.12
N SER A 20 40.29 10.47 27.94
CA SER A 20 40.82 10.85 26.62
C SER A 20 42.28 10.42 26.51
N LEU A 21 42.52 9.11 26.45
CA LEU A 21 43.80 8.55 26.07
C LEU A 21 43.62 7.12 25.53
N PHE A 22 43.00 6.98 24.38
CA PHE A 22 43.26 5.86 23.48
C PHE A 22 43.06 6.30 22.03
N GLY A 23 44.08 6.00 21.25
CA GLY A 23 44.38 6.30 19.86
C GLY A 23 43.19 6.52 18.92
N SER A 24 43.22 7.66 18.30
CA SER A 24 42.45 8.02 17.12
C SER A 24 42.80 7.07 15.98
N CYS A 25 42.07 5.98 15.80
CA CYS A 25 41.95 5.34 14.49
C CYS A 25 41.12 6.28 13.64
N LYS A 26 41.76 7.19 12.94
CA LYS A 26 41.20 7.91 11.80
C LYS A 26 40.97 6.92 10.64
N ASN A 27 39.99 6.07 10.75
CA ASN A 27 39.28 5.57 9.57
C ASN A 27 38.16 6.58 9.28
N SER A 28 38.56 7.71 8.70
CA SER A 28 37.65 8.49 7.90
C SER A 28 37.22 7.57 6.71
N VAL A 29 36.19 6.80 6.89
CA VAL A 29 35.39 6.38 5.74
C VAL A 29 34.93 7.71 5.14
N GLU A 30 35.67 8.20 4.16
CA GLU A 30 35.16 9.21 3.25
C GLU A 30 33.83 8.63 2.73
N ARG A 31 32.71 9.08 3.34
CA ARG A 31 31.43 9.05 2.67
C ARG A 31 31.66 9.92 1.44
N THR A 32 32.01 9.27 0.33
CA THR A 32 31.94 9.89 -0.98
C THR A 32 30.50 10.43 -1.06
N ARG A 33 30.37 11.74 -0.87
CA ARG A 33 29.18 12.46 -1.29
C ARG A 33 28.97 12.04 -2.75
N PRO A 34 27.79 11.56 -3.14
CA PRO A 34 27.53 11.33 -4.55
C PRO A 34 27.92 12.61 -5.27
N ALA A 35 28.69 12.46 -6.33
CA ALA A 35 29.17 13.57 -7.12
C ALA A 35 27.98 14.51 -7.40
N SER A 36 28.14 15.78 -7.05
CA SER A 36 27.15 16.81 -7.32
C SER A 36 26.96 16.84 -8.83
N GLY A 37 25.84 16.34 -9.31
CA GLY A 37 25.54 16.34 -10.74
C GLY A 37 24.84 15.11 -11.29
N THR A 38 24.30 14.21 -10.44
CA THR A 38 23.41 13.17 -10.95
C THR A 38 22.14 13.87 -11.43
N ASP A 39 21.95 13.89 -12.73
CA ASP A 39 20.74 14.44 -13.36
C ASP A 39 19.59 13.44 -13.20
N TYR A 40 18.61 13.77 -12.38
CA TYR A 40 17.41 12.97 -12.13
C TYR A 40 16.22 13.41 -12.99
N THR A 41 16.40 14.35 -13.91
CA THR A 41 15.33 14.94 -14.72
C THR A 41 14.50 13.88 -15.46
N SER A 42 15.15 12.87 -16.01
CA SER A 42 14.46 11.76 -16.70
C SER A 42 13.65 10.88 -15.73
N LEU A 43 14.16 10.67 -14.51
CA LEU A 43 13.46 9.92 -13.48
C LEU A 43 12.28 10.71 -12.93
N ASP A 44 12.47 12.00 -12.66
CA ASP A 44 11.41 12.89 -12.19
C ASP A 44 10.29 13.01 -13.24
N ALA A 45 10.66 13.11 -14.50
CA ALA A 45 9.71 13.09 -15.60
C ALA A 45 8.92 11.76 -15.66
N ALA A 46 9.59 10.63 -15.49
CA ALA A 46 8.93 9.33 -15.50
C ALA A 46 7.99 9.14 -14.29
N ILE A 47 8.38 9.60 -13.10
CA ILE A 47 7.58 9.51 -11.88
C ILE A 47 6.34 10.44 -11.95
N SER A 48 6.42 11.54 -12.70
CA SER A 48 5.30 12.47 -12.86
C SER A 48 4.22 12.00 -13.83
N LEU A 49 4.49 10.96 -14.63
CA LEU A 49 3.48 10.41 -15.55
C LEU A 49 2.39 9.68 -14.76
N PRO A 50 1.11 9.84 -15.17
CA PRO A 50 0.03 9.06 -14.55
C PRO A 50 0.21 7.58 -14.85
N VAL A 51 -0.08 6.73 -13.86
CA VAL A 51 -0.02 5.27 -13.99
C VAL A 51 -1.31 4.76 -14.65
N LEU A 52 -2.47 5.25 -14.19
CA LEU A 52 -3.75 4.91 -14.78
C LEU A 52 -3.92 5.63 -16.13
N LYS A 53 -4.25 4.89 -17.16
CA LYS A 53 -4.58 5.42 -18.50
C LYS A 53 -5.95 6.07 -18.51
N LYS A 54 -6.02 7.33 -18.06
CA LYS A 54 -7.28 8.08 -17.94
C LYS A 54 -7.98 8.31 -19.28
N GLU A 55 -7.25 8.27 -20.38
CA GLU A 55 -7.82 8.38 -21.74
C GLU A 55 -8.81 7.26 -22.10
N LEU A 56 -8.83 6.17 -21.33
CA LEU A 56 -9.81 5.09 -21.47
C LEU A 56 -11.18 5.45 -20.87
N PHE A 57 -11.26 6.53 -20.10
CA PHE A 57 -12.45 6.92 -19.35
C PHE A 57 -12.80 8.38 -19.69
N PRO A 58 -13.64 8.60 -20.72
CA PRO A 58 -14.02 9.96 -21.13
C PRO A 58 -14.89 10.69 -20.11
N GLU A 59 -15.62 9.94 -19.26
CA GLU A 59 -16.48 10.46 -18.22
C GLU A 59 -16.01 9.96 -16.86
N PRO A 60 -16.26 10.72 -15.76
CA PRO A 60 -15.96 10.30 -14.40
C PRO A 60 -16.71 9.01 -14.03
N VAL A 61 -16.01 8.11 -13.32
CA VAL A 61 -16.59 6.86 -12.81
C VAL A 61 -16.78 6.99 -11.30
N LEU A 62 -17.95 7.48 -10.88
CA LEU A 62 -18.23 7.73 -9.47
C LEU A 62 -18.58 6.43 -8.73
N ILE A 63 -17.94 6.22 -7.57
CA ILE A 63 -18.20 5.07 -6.70
C ILE A 63 -19.49 5.30 -5.92
N ASP A 64 -20.54 4.56 -6.25
CA ASP A 64 -21.84 4.60 -5.57
C ASP A 64 -21.85 3.70 -4.34
N ARG A 65 -21.37 2.46 -4.47
CA ARG A 65 -21.36 1.47 -3.40
C ARG A 65 -19.98 0.82 -3.28
N LEU A 66 -19.61 0.59 -2.03
CA LEU A 66 -18.40 -0.12 -1.66
C LEU A 66 -18.74 -1.05 -0.50
N GLU A 67 -18.73 -2.34 -0.75
CA GLU A 67 -19.22 -3.36 0.19
C GLU A 67 -18.13 -4.38 0.48
N LEU A 68 -18.07 -4.82 1.73
CA LEU A 68 -17.26 -5.96 2.13
C LEU A 68 -18.20 -7.12 2.49
N LEU A 69 -18.33 -8.05 1.57
CA LEU A 69 -19.16 -9.24 1.72
C LEU A 69 -18.34 -10.32 2.42
N ARG A 70 -19.03 -11.13 3.24
CA ARG A 70 -18.41 -12.28 3.89
C ARG A 70 -19.17 -13.56 3.55
N TYR A 71 -18.42 -14.54 3.05
CA TYR A 71 -18.92 -15.88 2.85
C TYR A 71 -17.98 -16.89 3.51
N ARG A 72 -18.44 -17.51 4.62
CA ARG A 72 -17.60 -18.34 5.51
C ARG A 72 -16.40 -17.51 6.02
N ASP A 73 -15.18 -17.93 5.69
CA ASP A 73 -13.94 -17.26 6.08
C ASP A 73 -13.39 -16.36 4.97
N ASN A 74 -14.14 -16.19 3.87
CA ASN A 74 -13.70 -15.35 2.76
C ASN A 74 -14.35 -13.98 2.81
N PHE A 75 -13.54 -12.96 2.54
CA PHE A 75 -13.99 -11.58 2.38
C PHE A 75 -13.83 -11.17 0.91
N ILE A 76 -14.91 -10.65 0.35
CA ILE A 76 -15.00 -10.20 -1.03
C ILE A 76 -15.40 -8.72 -1.00
N CYS A 77 -14.58 -7.86 -1.60
CA CYS A 77 -14.93 -6.48 -1.84
C CYS A 77 -15.72 -6.40 -3.15
N ARG A 78 -16.85 -5.70 -3.11
CA ARG A 78 -17.63 -5.30 -4.27
C ARG A 78 -17.68 -3.79 -4.34
N VAL A 79 -17.29 -3.21 -5.46
CA VAL A 79 -17.47 -1.81 -5.78
C VAL A 79 -18.49 -1.70 -6.91
N THR A 80 -19.36 -0.70 -6.83
CA THR A 80 -20.36 -0.42 -7.88
C THR A 80 -20.32 1.07 -8.19
N SER A 81 -20.26 1.44 -9.46
CA SER A 81 -20.36 2.82 -9.92
C SER A 81 -21.81 3.30 -9.99
N THR A 82 -22.03 4.60 -10.13
CA THR A 82 -23.37 5.21 -10.25
C THR A 82 -24.13 4.75 -11.48
N ASP A 83 -23.47 4.33 -12.54
CA ASP A 83 -24.03 3.76 -13.77
C ASP A 83 -24.14 2.25 -13.74
N GLY A 84 -23.84 1.62 -12.59
CA GLY A 84 -24.10 0.21 -12.32
C GLY A 84 -22.98 -0.75 -12.72
N ALA A 85 -21.81 -0.26 -13.16
CA ALA A 85 -20.67 -1.12 -13.39
C ALA A 85 -20.15 -1.69 -12.05
N GLU A 86 -19.75 -2.95 -12.05
CA GLU A 86 -19.29 -3.64 -10.85
C GLU A 86 -17.86 -4.15 -11.00
N GLY A 87 -17.11 -4.11 -9.90
CA GLY A 87 -15.82 -4.76 -9.76
C GLY A 87 -15.72 -5.55 -8.46
N LEU A 88 -14.91 -6.59 -8.49
CA LEU A 88 -14.76 -7.54 -7.38
C LEU A 88 -13.29 -7.80 -7.08
N SER A 89 -12.99 -7.99 -5.81
CA SER A 89 -11.71 -8.51 -5.35
C SER A 89 -11.87 -9.44 -4.17
N VAL A 90 -10.90 -10.34 -4.00
CA VAL A 90 -10.83 -11.20 -2.82
C VAL A 90 -9.76 -10.65 -1.89
N ALA A 91 -10.10 -10.47 -0.63
CA ALA A 91 -9.17 -9.97 0.37
C ALA A 91 -8.14 -11.04 0.78
N ASN A 92 -7.06 -10.59 1.44
CA ASN A 92 -6.28 -11.49 2.28
C ASN A 92 -7.15 -11.85 3.50
N ASN A 93 -7.78 -13.02 3.47
CA ASN A 93 -8.82 -13.41 4.41
C ASN A 93 -8.33 -13.48 5.86
N ASP A 94 -7.13 -14.04 6.09
CA ASP A 94 -6.55 -14.18 7.42
C ASP A 94 -6.34 -12.81 8.08
N GLN A 95 -5.85 -11.85 7.32
CA GLN A 95 -5.63 -10.49 7.82
C GLN A 95 -6.94 -9.71 7.90
N MET A 96 -7.82 -9.85 6.90
CA MET A 96 -9.08 -9.11 6.84
C MET A 96 -10.01 -9.47 8.01
N ALA A 97 -9.96 -10.68 8.53
CA ALA A 97 -10.71 -11.10 9.71
C ALA A 97 -10.52 -10.16 10.91
N SER A 98 -9.32 -9.57 11.05
CA SER A 98 -9.02 -8.59 12.10
C SER A 98 -9.11 -7.14 11.61
N LEU A 99 -8.99 -6.90 10.32
CA LEU A 99 -8.86 -5.55 9.74
C LEU A 99 -10.14 -5.00 9.10
N TYR A 100 -11.22 -5.81 8.98
CA TYR A 100 -12.48 -5.36 8.38
C TYR A 100 -13.08 -4.09 9.03
N PRO A 101 -12.89 -3.78 10.33
CA PRO A 101 -13.38 -2.52 10.89
C PRO A 101 -12.69 -1.29 10.29
N ILE A 102 -11.42 -1.42 9.85
CA ILE A 102 -10.70 -0.35 9.16
C ILE A 102 -11.31 -0.11 7.79
N PHE A 103 -11.62 -1.20 7.05
CA PHE A 103 -12.34 -1.10 5.79
C PHE A 103 -13.65 -0.32 5.95
N LEU A 104 -14.51 -0.73 6.88
CA LEU A 104 -15.86 -0.17 7.05
C LEU A 104 -15.86 1.25 7.63
N ASN A 105 -15.03 1.52 8.64
CA ASN A 105 -15.11 2.76 9.40
C ASN A 105 -14.17 3.86 8.87
N ARG A 106 -13.15 3.50 8.11
CA ARG A 106 -12.10 4.42 7.68
C ARG A 106 -12.01 4.56 6.17
N LEU A 107 -12.08 3.47 5.42
CA LEU A 107 -11.88 3.49 3.98
C LEU A 107 -13.18 3.65 3.21
N GLN A 108 -14.19 2.85 3.51
CA GLN A 108 -15.50 2.94 2.83
C GLN A 108 -16.05 4.38 2.83
N PRO A 109 -16.11 5.12 3.97
CA PRO A 109 -16.63 6.48 3.99
C PRO A 109 -15.79 7.50 3.19
N PHE A 110 -14.53 7.17 2.92
CA PHE A 110 -13.65 8.01 2.11
C PHE A 110 -13.93 7.83 0.62
N PHE A 111 -14.07 6.58 0.15
CA PHE A 111 -14.16 6.29 -1.27
C PHE A 111 -15.55 6.49 -1.87
N LEU A 112 -16.61 6.48 -1.07
CA LEU A 112 -17.97 6.73 -1.56
C LEU A 112 -18.10 8.13 -2.17
N GLY A 113 -18.63 8.20 -3.39
CA GLY A 113 -18.80 9.43 -4.15
C GLY A 113 -17.53 9.96 -4.84
N GLN A 114 -16.39 9.29 -4.68
CA GLN A 114 -15.15 9.66 -5.35
C GLN A 114 -15.13 9.17 -6.80
N ASP A 115 -14.37 9.87 -7.65
CA ASP A 115 -14.09 9.42 -9.00
C ASP A 115 -12.99 8.36 -9.02
N ALA A 116 -13.33 7.14 -9.42
CA ALA A 116 -12.39 6.04 -9.52
C ALA A 116 -11.24 6.31 -10.52
N CYS A 117 -11.44 7.22 -11.48
CA CYS A 117 -10.39 7.60 -12.42
C CYS A 117 -9.29 8.46 -11.78
N ASP A 118 -9.55 9.07 -10.62
CA ASP A 118 -8.56 9.82 -9.84
C ASP A 118 -7.81 8.95 -8.83
N TRP A 119 -7.74 7.64 -9.07
CA TRP A 119 -7.25 6.64 -8.13
C TRP A 119 -5.91 6.99 -7.48
N GLU A 120 -4.94 7.48 -8.25
CA GLU A 120 -3.61 7.85 -7.72
C GLU A 120 -3.66 8.98 -6.69
N SER A 121 -4.54 9.96 -6.90
CA SER A 121 -4.79 11.04 -5.94
C SER A 121 -5.49 10.49 -4.71
N LEU A 122 -6.50 9.64 -4.90
CA LEU A 122 -7.24 9.00 -3.81
C LEU A 122 -6.33 8.15 -2.93
N LEU A 123 -5.37 7.42 -3.50
CA LEU A 123 -4.38 6.66 -2.74
C LEU A 123 -3.52 7.55 -1.83
N LYS A 124 -3.20 8.77 -2.24
CA LYS A 124 -2.46 9.74 -1.42
C LYS A 124 -3.36 10.37 -0.34
N GLU A 125 -4.56 10.77 -0.72
CA GLU A 125 -5.48 11.49 0.16
C GLU A 125 -6.03 10.61 1.28
N VAL A 126 -6.28 9.31 1.01
CA VAL A 126 -6.77 8.36 2.01
C VAL A 126 -5.84 8.22 3.22
N PHE A 127 -4.53 8.43 3.03
CA PHE A 127 -3.57 8.43 4.14
C PHE A 127 -3.81 9.58 5.10
N MET A 128 -4.24 10.74 4.59
CA MET A 128 -4.51 11.92 5.41
C MET A 128 -5.90 11.88 6.05
N PHE A 129 -6.86 11.22 5.39
CA PHE A 129 -8.23 11.13 5.86
C PHE A 129 -8.31 10.52 7.26
N ARG A 130 -8.89 11.28 8.23
CA ARG A 130 -9.05 10.87 9.63
C ARG A 130 -7.75 10.32 10.26
N SER A 131 -6.60 10.83 9.83
CA SER A 131 -5.28 10.38 10.29
C SER A 131 -4.96 8.90 10.01
N ASN A 132 -5.36 8.38 8.86
CA ASN A 132 -5.08 7.00 8.44
C ASN A 132 -3.59 6.69 8.37
N TYR A 133 -2.72 7.69 8.18
CA TYR A 133 -1.26 7.53 8.24
C TYR A 133 -0.74 6.93 9.56
N LYS A 134 -1.57 6.94 10.63
CA LYS A 134 -1.25 6.26 11.90
C LYS A 134 -1.47 4.74 11.84
N LEU A 135 -2.28 4.27 10.88
CA LEU A 135 -2.52 2.86 10.60
C LEU A 135 -1.44 2.37 9.64
N GLN A 136 -0.29 2.01 10.18
CA GLN A 136 0.86 1.64 9.36
C GLN A 136 0.81 0.19 8.87
N ASN A 137 1.55 -0.08 7.78
CA ASN A 137 1.80 -1.41 7.26
C ASN A 137 0.50 -2.16 6.92
N LEU A 138 0.41 -3.43 7.30
CA LEU A 138 -0.72 -4.32 6.95
C LEU A 138 -2.07 -3.77 7.41
N ALA A 139 -2.11 -3.03 8.52
CA ALA A 139 -3.36 -2.49 9.06
C ALA A 139 -4.12 -1.60 8.07
N LEU A 140 -3.40 -0.77 7.31
CA LEU A 140 -4.00 0.07 6.28
C LEU A 140 -3.91 -0.59 4.90
N CYS A 141 -2.75 -1.17 4.56
CA CYS A 141 -2.48 -1.64 3.20
C CYS A 141 -3.35 -2.82 2.78
N VAL A 142 -3.69 -3.75 3.68
CA VAL A 142 -4.53 -4.91 3.31
C VAL A 142 -5.96 -4.48 2.93
N PRO A 143 -6.69 -3.72 3.76
CA PRO A 143 -8.02 -3.23 3.37
C PRO A 143 -7.98 -2.30 2.16
N LEU A 144 -6.95 -1.44 2.05
CA LEU A 144 -6.81 -0.51 0.92
C LEU A 144 -6.56 -1.25 -0.40
N ALA A 145 -5.61 -2.20 -0.44
CA ALA A 145 -5.35 -3.01 -1.62
C ALA A 145 -6.57 -3.83 -2.05
N THR A 146 -7.39 -4.29 -1.09
CA THR A 146 -8.64 -4.99 -1.40
C THR A 146 -9.60 -4.08 -2.16
N ILE A 147 -9.71 -2.80 -1.78
CA ILE A 147 -10.52 -1.81 -2.50
C ILE A 147 -9.90 -1.50 -3.87
N GLU A 148 -8.59 -1.28 -3.92
CA GLU A 148 -7.85 -0.98 -5.14
C GLU A 148 -8.08 -2.03 -6.23
N PHE A 149 -7.93 -3.30 -5.90
CA PHE A 149 -8.17 -4.38 -6.87
C PHE A 149 -9.63 -4.43 -7.34
N ALA A 150 -10.61 -4.16 -6.47
CA ALA A 150 -12.01 -4.11 -6.88
C ALA A 150 -12.29 -2.93 -7.82
N VAL A 151 -11.70 -1.76 -7.54
CA VAL A 151 -11.81 -0.58 -8.40
C VAL A 151 -11.16 -0.82 -9.75
N LEU A 152 -9.95 -1.40 -9.79
CA LEU A 152 -9.28 -1.73 -11.04
C LEU A 152 -10.01 -2.81 -11.86
N ASP A 153 -10.68 -3.78 -11.20
CA ASP A 153 -11.55 -4.75 -11.88
C ASP A 153 -12.77 -4.05 -12.51
N MET A 154 -13.41 -3.14 -11.79
CA MET A 154 -14.51 -2.33 -12.30
C MET A 154 -14.09 -1.51 -13.51
N LEU A 155 -13.00 -0.76 -13.39
CA LEU A 155 -12.46 0.05 -14.49
C LEU A 155 -12.07 -0.81 -15.70
N GLY A 156 -11.50 -2.00 -15.46
CA GLY A 156 -11.17 -2.95 -16.53
C GLY A 156 -12.40 -3.42 -17.28
N ARG A 157 -13.50 -3.69 -16.57
CA ARG A 157 -14.78 -4.07 -17.18
C ARG A 157 -15.40 -2.94 -17.99
N ILE A 158 -15.35 -1.70 -17.48
CA ILE A 158 -15.83 -0.52 -18.21
C ILE A 158 -15.03 -0.34 -19.50
N ALA A 159 -13.70 -0.41 -19.43
CA ALA A 159 -12.82 -0.25 -20.58
C ALA A 159 -12.79 -1.47 -21.53
N GLY A 160 -13.36 -2.63 -21.12
CA GLY A 160 -13.26 -3.89 -21.87
C GLY A 160 -11.82 -4.40 -21.98
N ARG A 161 -10.98 -4.14 -20.97
CA ARG A 161 -9.54 -4.45 -20.96
C ARG A 161 -9.13 -5.16 -19.67
N PRO A 162 -8.12 -6.02 -19.72
CA PRO A 162 -7.55 -6.59 -18.51
C PRO A 162 -6.87 -5.49 -17.67
N MET A 163 -6.90 -5.66 -16.34
CA MET A 163 -6.36 -4.70 -15.37
C MET A 163 -4.93 -4.24 -15.70
N GLY A 164 -4.05 -5.14 -16.17
CA GLY A 164 -2.68 -4.79 -16.55
C GLY A 164 -2.58 -3.78 -17.69
N GLU A 165 -3.55 -3.75 -18.61
CA GLU A 165 -3.59 -2.78 -19.71
C GLU A 165 -4.05 -1.40 -19.29
N LEU A 166 -4.71 -1.26 -18.13
CA LEU A 166 -5.10 0.03 -17.57
C LEU A 166 -3.89 0.84 -17.08
N ILE A 167 -2.83 0.14 -16.64
CA ILE A 167 -1.67 0.73 -15.97
C ILE A 167 -0.36 0.59 -16.74
N GLY A 168 -0.35 -0.13 -17.84
CA GLY A 168 0.88 -0.34 -18.61
C GLY A 168 0.69 -1.13 -19.88
N GLU A 169 1.80 -1.65 -20.38
CA GLU A 169 1.83 -2.60 -21.49
C GLU A 169 2.12 -4.00 -20.96
N ILE A 170 1.40 -5.00 -21.48
CA ILE A 170 1.68 -6.39 -21.15
C ILE A 170 2.94 -6.84 -21.91
N ARG A 171 4.08 -6.77 -21.21
CA ARG A 171 5.38 -7.16 -21.78
C ARG A 171 5.60 -8.67 -21.81
N ASN A 172 5.05 -9.38 -20.83
CA ASN A 172 5.18 -10.84 -20.74
C ASN A 172 3.79 -11.47 -20.55
N PRO A 173 3.13 -11.88 -21.64
CA PRO A 173 1.79 -12.49 -21.56
C PRO A 173 1.78 -13.92 -21.00
N ARG A 174 2.96 -14.53 -20.81
CA ARG A 174 3.11 -15.89 -20.31
C ARG A 174 4.07 -15.90 -19.13
N VAL A 175 3.52 -16.07 -17.94
CA VAL A 175 4.29 -16.18 -16.70
C VAL A 175 4.16 -17.60 -16.18
N ALA A 176 5.29 -18.29 -15.96
CA ALA A 176 5.29 -19.57 -15.28
C ALA A 176 4.84 -19.39 -13.84
N VAL A 177 3.85 -20.14 -13.43
CA VAL A 177 3.35 -20.15 -12.07
C VAL A 177 3.56 -21.52 -11.43
N TYR A 178 3.77 -21.53 -10.12
CA TYR A 178 3.76 -22.73 -9.32
C TYR A 178 2.77 -22.53 -8.17
N GLN A 179 2.11 -23.59 -7.77
CA GLN A 179 1.27 -23.56 -6.59
C GLN A 179 2.14 -23.88 -5.38
N ALA A 180 2.26 -22.90 -4.47
CA ALA A 180 2.81 -23.16 -3.15
C ALA A 180 1.67 -23.58 -2.23
N ASP A 181 1.73 -24.77 -1.66
CA ASP A 181 0.80 -25.23 -0.65
C ASP A 181 1.49 -25.44 0.70
N ASN A 182 0.68 -25.53 1.75
CA ASN A 182 1.16 -25.79 3.11
C ASN A 182 1.26 -27.30 3.44
N PHE A 183 1.00 -28.16 2.47
CA PHE A 183 1.02 -29.62 2.65
C PHE A 183 2.44 -30.19 2.52
N ARG A 184 3.39 -29.55 3.20
CA ARG A 184 4.78 -30.01 3.24
C ARG A 184 4.84 -31.41 3.83
N GLY A 185 5.32 -32.38 3.05
CA GLY A 185 5.47 -33.79 3.47
C GLY A 185 4.45 -34.73 2.87
N LYS A 186 3.50 -34.26 2.06
CA LYS A 186 2.62 -35.13 1.27
C LYS A 186 3.25 -35.43 -0.08
N SER A 187 3.09 -36.68 -0.54
CA SER A 187 3.46 -37.06 -1.89
C SER A 187 2.47 -36.49 -2.92
N ALA A 188 2.88 -36.38 -4.19
CA ALA A 188 2.01 -35.94 -5.28
C ALA A 188 0.75 -36.83 -5.47
N ALA A 189 0.73 -38.02 -4.91
CA ALA A 189 -0.42 -38.94 -4.95
C ALA A 189 -1.40 -38.70 -3.80
N GLU A 190 -1.03 -37.89 -2.80
CA GLU A 190 -1.86 -37.54 -1.62
C GLU A 190 -2.47 -36.12 -1.73
N LEU A 191 -2.19 -35.41 -2.83
CA LEU A 191 -2.72 -34.12 -3.20
C LEU A 191 -3.79 -34.24 -4.27
#